data_f8cb52dc10b32313389fdae682982058
#
_entry.id   f8cb52dc10b32313389fdae682982058
#
_cell.length_a   1.000
_cell.length_b   1.000
_cell.length_c   1.000
_cell.angle_alpha   90.00
_cell.angle_beta   90.00
_cell.angle_gamma   90.00
#
_symmetry.space_group_name_H-M   'P 1'
#
loop_
_entity.id
_entity.type
_entity.pdbx_description
1 polymer ?
#
loop_
_entity_poly.entity_id
_entity_poly.type
_entity_poly.pdbx_seq_one_letter_code
_entity_poly.pdbx_strand_id
1 'polypeptide(L)'
;SSIIIMDPELTAFKTMFDYKLEPEVYNFHLLDALIKAAEKEGITNFPIHVKLDTGMHRLGFEAEDIPLLIRRLKNQNAVIPRSVFSHFVGSDSPQFDAFTRQQIELFEKGSQELQAAFSHKILRHICNTAGIERFPGAQFDMVRLGIGLYGVSPIDNSIIHNVSTLKTTILQIRDVPEEDTVGYSRKGHLVRPSRIAAIPIGYADGLNRHLG
;
A
#
# COMPACT_ATOMS: atom_id res chain seq x y z
N SER A 1 -10.89 -13.52 9.74
CA SER A 1 -9.72 -13.03 8.99
C SER A 1 -9.07 -11.91 9.78
N SER A 2 -7.74 -11.86 9.83
CA SER A 2 -7.02 -10.74 10.46
C SER A 2 -7.05 -9.50 9.57
N ILE A 3 -7.15 -8.34 10.18
CA ILE A 3 -7.14 -7.04 9.49
C ILE A 3 -5.94 -6.26 10.01
N ILE A 4 -5.03 -5.87 9.13
CA ILE A 4 -3.87 -5.03 9.45
C ILE A 4 -4.28 -3.57 9.28
N ILE A 5 -4.04 -2.77 10.32
CA ILE A 5 -4.26 -1.31 10.28
C ILE A 5 -2.93 -0.64 9.96
N MET A 6 -2.87 -0.04 8.79
CA MET A 6 -1.73 0.77 8.35
C MET A 6 -1.86 2.17 8.93
N ASP A 7 -0.74 2.73 9.44
CA ASP A 7 -0.66 4.05 10.07
C ASP A 7 -1.75 4.27 11.16
N PRO A 8 -1.72 3.46 12.26
CA PRO A 8 -2.73 3.51 13.30
C PRO A 8 -2.66 4.81 14.13
N GLU A 9 -3.80 5.40 14.40
CA GLU A 9 -3.90 6.56 15.30
C GLU A 9 -3.73 6.15 16.77
N LEU A 10 -2.95 6.92 17.52
CA LEU A 10 -2.72 6.68 18.97
C LEU A 10 -4.02 6.66 19.81
N THR A 11 -5.02 7.40 19.38
CA THR A 11 -6.33 7.49 20.04
C THR A 11 -7.24 6.30 19.74
N ALA A 12 -6.91 5.48 18.76
CA ALA A 12 -7.74 4.38 18.27
C ALA A 12 -7.38 3.00 18.89
N PHE A 13 -6.39 2.92 19.78
CA PHE A 13 -5.92 1.64 20.32
C PHE A 13 -7.03 0.82 20.98
N LYS A 14 -7.91 1.46 21.78
CA LYS A 14 -9.03 0.74 22.39
C LYS A 14 -9.93 0.10 21.34
N THR A 15 -10.26 0.80 20.27
CA THR A 15 -11.04 0.26 19.15
C THR A 15 -10.32 -0.92 18.49
N MET A 16 -8.99 -0.80 18.31
CA MET A 16 -8.20 -1.90 17.75
C MET A 16 -8.24 -3.14 18.63
N PHE A 17 -8.14 -2.99 19.95
CA PHE A 17 -8.27 -4.09 20.88
C PHE A 17 -9.66 -4.73 20.86
N ASP A 18 -10.71 -3.92 20.94
CA ASP A 18 -12.10 -4.37 20.97
C ASP A 18 -12.48 -5.15 19.70
N TYR A 19 -11.98 -4.73 18.53
CA TYR A 19 -12.28 -5.35 17.24
C TYR A 19 -11.18 -6.28 16.72
N LYS A 20 -10.11 -6.52 17.50
CA LYS A 20 -8.96 -7.36 17.12
C LYS A 20 -8.31 -6.91 15.81
N LEU A 21 -8.15 -5.61 15.64
CA LEU A 21 -7.47 -5.01 14.50
C LEU A 21 -5.97 -4.94 14.80
N GLU A 22 -5.14 -5.46 13.92
CA GLU A 22 -3.72 -5.67 14.16
C GLU A 22 -2.91 -4.47 13.61
N PRO A 23 -2.34 -3.57 14.46
CA PRO A 23 -1.66 -2.37 13.97
C PRO A 23 -0.29 -2.66 13.37
N GLU A 24 0.10 -1.89 12.35
CA GLU A 24 1.51 -1.74 12.02
C GLU A 24 2.22 -0.89 13.09
N VAL A 25 3.50 -1.17 13.28
CA VAL A 25 4.39 -0.40 14.17
C VAL A 25 5.66 -0.05 13.40
N TYR A 26 5.97 1.23 13.34
CA TYR A 26 7.03 1.77 12.50
C TYR A 26 8.02 2.70 13.20
N ASN A 27 7.80 3.00 14.50
CA ASN A 27 8.75 3.74 15.34
C ASN A 27 8.54 3.41 16.82
N PHE A 28 9.51 3.81 17.65
CA PHE A 28 9.47 3.53 19.09
C PHE A 28 8.37 4.28 19.83
N HIS A 29 8.01 5.49 19.38
CA HIS A 29 6.93 6.26 20.02
C HIS A 29 5.59 5.52 19.92
N LEU A 30 5.26 5.03 18.73
CA LEU A 30 4.04 4.23 18.49
C LEU A 30 4.10 2.91 19.25
N LEU A 31 5.24 2.20 19.23
CA LEU A 31 5.43 0.94 19.95
C LEU A 31 5.22 1.11 21.45
N ASP A 32 5.88 2.08 22.06
CA ASP A 32 5.80 2.33 23.51
C ASP A 32 4.40 2.75 23.96
N ALA A 33 3.73 3.57 23.12
CA ALA A 33 2.34 3.98 23.37
C ALA A 33 1.38 2.79 23.29
N LEU A 34 1.53 1.92 22.31
CA LEU A 34 0.71 0.72 22.13
C LEU A 34 0.92 -0.29 23.27
N ILE A 35 2.18 -0.55 23.67
CA ILE A 35 2.51 -1.42 24.81
C ILE A 35 1.80 -0.89 26.08
N LYS A 36 1.96 0.40 26.36
CA LYS A 36 1.36 1.05 27.52
C LYS A 36 -0.18 0.97 27.52
N ALA A 37 -0.79 1.14 26.36
CA ALA A 37 -2.24 1.01 26.22
C ALA A 37 -2.71 -0.43 26.43
N ALA A 38 -2.01 -1.41 25.86
CA ALA A 38 -2.34 -2.83 26.03
C ALA A 38 -2.16 -3.29 27.51
N GLU A 39 -1.08 -2.87 28.16
CA GLU A 39 -0.84 -3.16 29.60
C GLU A 39 -1.97 -2.58 30.47
N LYS A 40 -2.43 -1.36 30.20
CA LYS A 40 -3.53 -0.72 30.91
C LYS A 40 -4.85 -1.49 30.80
N GLU A 41 -5.09 -2.11 29.66
CA GLU A 41 -6.27 -2.94 29.40
C GLU A 41 -6.06 -4.42 29.82
N GLY A 42 -4.88 -4.78 30.38
CA GLY A 42 -4.57 -6.15 30.78
C GLY A 42 -4.39 -7.12 29.58
N ILE A 43 -4.08 -6.59 28.41
CA ILE A 43 -3.92 -7.36 27.17
C ILE A 43 -2.51 -7.91 27.09
N THR A 44 -2.40 -9.18 26.67
CA THR A 44 -1.13 -9.85 26.44
C THR A 44 -1.06 -10.46 25.04
N ASN A 45 0.14 -10.48 24.47
CA ASN A 45 0.40 -11.04 23.14
C ASN A 45 -0.48 -10.47 22.02
N PHE A 46 -0.82 -9.18 22.08
CA PHE A 46 -1.57 -8.55 21.02
C PHE A 46 -0.71 -8.50 19.75
N PRO A 47 -1.22 -9.02 18.61
CA PRO A 47 -0.41 -9.14 17.41
C PRO A 47 -0.14 -7.77 16.78
N ILE A 48 1.11 -7.55 16.39
CA ILE A 48 1.57 -6.35 15.68
C ILE A 48 2.32 -6.70 14.41
N HIS A 49 2.40 -5.75 13.50
CA HIS A 49 3.12 -5.88 12.24
C HIS A 49 4.27 -4.86 12.19
N VAL A 50 5.50 -5.35 12.29
CA VAL A 50 6.69 -4.49 12.33
C VAL A 50 7.04 -4.04 10.92
N LYS A 51 7.16 -2.72 10.72
CA LYS A 51 7.59 -2.15 9.44
C LYS A 51 9.05 -1.74 9.48
N LEU A 52 9.81 -2.22 8.49
CA LEU A 52 11.20 -1.81 8.26
C LEU A 52 11.26 -0.80 7.09
N ASP A 53 12.05 0.23 7.23
CA ASP A 53 12.42 1.08 6.10
C ASP A 53 13.65 0.47 5.40
N THR A 54 13.49 0.18 4.13
CA THR A 54 14.54 -0.36 3.27
C THR A 54 14.88 0.56 2.11
N GLY A 55 14.46 1.85 2.21
CA GLY A 55 14.78 2.86 1.22
C GLY A 55 13.59 3.66 0.69
N MET A 56 12.37 3.47 1.24
CA MET A 56 11.23 4.31 0.88
C MET A 56 11.22 5.65 1.65
N HIS A 57 11.87 5.69 2.82
CA HIS A 57 12.01 6.86 3.68
C HIS A 57 10.67 7.55 4.01
N ARG A 58 9.65 6.73 4.29
CA ARG A 58 8.32 7.20 4.68
C ARG A 58 7.99 6.82 6.12
N LEU A 59 7.94 5.55 6.43
CA LEU A 59 7.70 4.97 7.75
C LEU A 59 8.47 3.66 7.86
N GLY A 60 8.96 3.32 9.06
CA GLY A 60 9.64 2.06 9.33
C GLY A 60 10.84 2.25 10.25
N PHE A 61 11.23 1.18 10.94
CA PHE A 61 12.50 1.12 11.66
C PHE A 61 13.64 0.96 10.68
N GLU A 62 14.74 1.64 10.92
CA GLU A 62 15.98 1.46 10.18
C GLU A 62 16.76 0.23 10.67
N ALA A 63 17.76 -0.20 9.92
CA ALA A 63 18.55 -1.38 10.28
C ALA A 63 19.22 -1.24 11.67
N GLU A 64 19.65 -0.05 12.00
CA GLU A 64 20.29 0.30 13.28
C GLU A 64 19.33 0.22 14.47
N ASP A 65 18.04 0.34 14.23
CA ASP A 65 16.99 0.26 15.26
C ASP A 65 16.71 -1.18 15.70
N ILE A 66 17.00 -2.18 14.86
CA ILE A 66 16.57 -3.57 15.06
C ILE A 66 17.05 -4.14 16.41
N PRO A 67 18.30 -3.95 16.86
CA PRO A 67 18.73 -4.46 18.17
C PRO A 67 17.95 -3.84 19.33
N LEU A 68 17.60 -2.55 19.25
CA LEU A 68 16.80 -1.90 20.27
C LEU A 68 15.34 -2.34 20.21
N LEU A 69 14.79 -2.48 19.02
CA LEU A 69 13.45 -3.02 18.80
C LEU A 69 13.28 -4.42 19.39
N ILE A 70 14.22 -5.32 19.14
CA ILE A 70 14.24 -6.67 19.72
C ILE A 70 14.22 -6.59 21.24
N ARG A 71 15.08 -5.76 21.84
CA ARG A 71 15.11 -5.60 23.31
C ARG A 71 13.77 -5.10 23.85
N ARG A 72 13.15 -4.10 23.18
CA ARG A 72 11.84 -3.57 23.59
C ARG A 72 10.76 -4.64 23.53
N LEU A 73 10.69 -5.39 22.44
CA LEU A 73 9.71 -6.45 22.24
C LEU A 73 9.88 -7.63 23.20
N LYS A 74 11.12 -7.95 23.60
CA LYS A 74 11.39 -9.06 24.55
C LYS A 74 11.17 -8.71 26.02
N ASN A 75 11.23 -7.43 26.38
CA ASN A 75 11.11 -6.97 27.77
C ASN A 75 9.67 -6.70 28.19
N GLN A 76 8.69 -7.16 27.45
CA GLN A 76 7.26 -7.00 27.71
C GLN A 76 6.47 -8.21 27.17
N ASN A 77 5.21 -8.34 27.54
CA ASN A 77 4.31 -9.39 27.09
C ASN A 77 2.97 -8.85 26.52
N ALA A 78 2.83 -7.54 26.43
CA ALA A 78 1.60 -6.89 25.96
C ALA A 78 1.39 -7.12 24.45
N VAL A 79 2.47 -7.03 23.65
CA VAL A 79 2.39 -7.20 22.19
C VAL A 79 3.36 -8.28 21.69
N ILE A 80 3.05 -8.87 20.54
CA ILE A 80 3.87 -9.89 19.89
C ILE A 80 4.01 -9.61 18.39
N PRO A 81 5.23 -9.65 17.81
CA PRO A 81 5.42 -9.45 16.38
C PRO A 81 4.87 -10.65 15.59
N ARG A 82 3.81 -10.44 14.84
CA ARG A 82 3.18 -11.45 13.98
C ARG A 82 3.76 -11.45 12.58
N SER A 83 4.10 -10.28 12.05
CA SER A 83 4.82 -10.16 10.80
C SER A 83 5.84 -9.03 10.83
N VAL A 84 6.76 -9.08 9.89
CA VAL A 84 7.68 -8.00 9.55
C VAL A 84 7.58 -7.72 8.06
N PHE A 85 7.58 -6.44 7.69
CA PHE A 85 7.42 -6.07 6.30
C PHE A 85 8.13 -4.77 5.91
N SER A 86 8.29 -4.58 4.61
CA SER A 86 8.72 -3.32 4.00
C SER A 86 7.89 -3.02 2.76
N HIS A 87 8.27 -2.03 1.96
CA HIS A 87 7.56 -1.65 0.75
C HIS A 87 8.51 -1.27 -0.37
N PHE A 88 8.28 -1.82 -1.57
CA PHE A 88 9.06 -1.48 -2.75
C PHE A 88 8.77 -0.07 -3.25
N VAL A 89 9.83 0.63 -3.67
CA VAL A 89 9.77 1.99 -4.20
C VAL A 89 9.55 2.00 -5.71
N GLY A 90 10.30 1.15 -6.44
CA GLY A 90 10.39 1.20 -7.89
C GLY A 90 10.29 -0.18 -8.55
N SER A 91 9.57 -1.13 -7.94
CA SER A 91 9.42 -2.48 -8.47
C SER A 91 8.64 -2.55 -9.79
N ASP A 92 7.98 -1.48 -10.19
CA ASP A 92 7.21 -1.33 -11.43
C ASP A 92 8.08 -0.95 -12.65
N SER A 93 9.34 -0.54 -12.44
CA SER A 93 10.19 -0.05 -13.53
C SER A 93 11.57 -0.72 -13.55
N PRO A 94 12.00 -1.31 -14.70
CA PRO A 94 13.29 -1.98 -14.82
C PRO A 94 14.51 -1.12 -14.48
N GLN A 95 14.43 0.19 -14.69
CA GLN A 95 15.51 1.12 -14.35
C GLN A 95 15.87 1.13 -12.85
N PHE A 96 14.94 0.69 -11.98
CA PHE A 96 15.12 0.63 -10.54
C PHE A 96 15.39 -0.79 -10.01
N ASP A 97 15.67 -1.76 -10.88
CA ASP A 97 15.88 -3.16 -10.48
C ASP A 97 17.04 -3.33 -9.50
N ALA A 98 18.13 -2.62 -9.72
CA ALA A 98 19.28 -2.66 -8.79
C ALA A 98 18.88 -2.18 -7.39
N PHE A 99 18.13 -1.08 -7.30
CA PHE A 99 17.63 -0.55 -6.03
C PHE A 99 16.61 -1.50 -5.39
N THR A 100 15.71 -2.08 -6.18
CA THR A 100 14.73 -3.05 -5.68
C THR A 100 15.42 -4.30 -5.09
N ARG A 101 16.49 -4.79 -5.73
CA ARG A 101 17.30 -5.90 -5.18
C ARG A 101 17.98 -5.50 -3.86
N GLN A 102 18.53 -4.30 -3.78
CA GLN A 102 19.09 -3.78 -2.52
C GLN A 102 18.03 -3.72 -1.42
N GLN A 103 16.79 -3.29 -1.73
CA GLN A 103 15.68 -3.31 -0.75
C GLN A 103 15.38 -4.74 -0.26
N ILE A 104 15.43 -5.75 -1.16
CA ILE A 104 15.24 -7.16 -0.79
C ILE A 104 16.33 -7.62 0.17
N GLU A 105 17.60 -7.36 -0.14
CA GLU A 105 18.75 -7.74 0.70
C GLU A 105 18.67 -7.11 2.11
N LEU A 106 18.36 -5.81 2.19
CA LEU A 106 18.18 -5.12 3.47
C LEU A 106 17.01 -5.70 4.26
N PHE A 107 15.90 -5.99 3.58
CA PHE A 107 14.74 -6.60 4.21
C PHE A 107 15.03 -8.03 4.71
N GLU A 108 15.70 -8.84 3.90
CA GLU A 108 16.09 -10.20 4.31
C GLU A 108 16.95 -10.17 5.56
N LYS A 109 17.99 -9.35 5.58
CA LYS A 109 18.88 -9.20 6.73
C LYS A 109 18.12 -8.79 7.98
N GLY A 110 17.35 -7.70 7.92
CA GLY A 110 16.62 -7.18 9.08
C GLY A 110 15.52 -8.13 9.57
N SER A 111 14.79 -8.78 8.65
CA SER A 111 13.75 -9.74 9.01
C SER A 111 14.30 -11.03 9.59
N GLN A 112 15.46 -11.49 9.13
CA GLN A 112 16.16 -12.66 9.71
C GLN A 112 16.67 -12.36 11.11
N GLU A 113 17.26 -11.18 11.34
CA GLU A 113 17.72 -10.75 12.67
C GLU A 113 16.55 -10.70 13.66
N LEU A 114 15.41 -10.12 13.24
CA LEU A 114 14.20 -10.10 14.07
C LEU A 114 13.70 -11.53 14.34
N GLN A 115 13.60 -12.39 13.32
CA GLN A 115 13.15 -13.78 13.48
C GLN A 115 14.05 -14.59 14.43
N ALA A 116 15.35 -14.40 14.35
CA ALA A 116 16.31 -15.12 15.21
C ALA A 116 16.13 -14.83 16.71
N ALA A 117 15.51 -13.68 17.04
CA ALA A 117 15.26 -13.30 18.43
C ALA A 117 14.00 -13.95 19.03
N PHE A 118 13.12 -14.54 18.23
CA PHE A 118 11.84 -15.11 18.66
C PHE A 118 11.68 -16.57 18.22
N SER A 119 11.06 -17.38 19.08
CA SER A 119 10.81 -18.81 18.81
C SER A 119 9.59 -19.08 17.92
N HIS A 120 8.63 -18.16 17.88
CA HIS A 120 7.47 -18.27 16.99
C HIS A 120 7.81 -17.72 15.59
N LYS A 121 7.07 -18.19 14.59
CA LYS A 121 7.24 -17.72 13.22
C LYS A 121 6.71 -16.30 13.08
N ILE A 122 7.56 -15.40 12.56
CA ILE A 122 7.21 -14.05 12.14
C ILE A 122 7.06 -14.08 10.62
N LEU A 123 5.87 -13.76 10.10
CA LEU A 123 5.60 -13.75 8.66
C LEU A 123 6.34 -12.59 7.98
N ARG A 124 6.96 -12.84 6.84
CA ARG A 124 7.73 -11.84 6.08
C ARG A 124 6.98 -11.45 4.82
N HIS A 125 6.90 -10.16 4.52
CA HIS A 125 6.30 -9.69 3.27
C HIS A 125 6.82 -8.33 2.82
N ILE A 126 7.10 -8.17 1.52
CA ILE A 126 7.57 -6.92 0.93
C ILE A 126 6.85 -6.57 -0.38
N CYS A 127 6.45 -7.57 -1.18
CA CYS A 127 5.88 -7.36 -2.50
C CYS A 127 4.55 -6.60 -2.48
N ASN A 128 4.49 -5.53 -3.28
CA ASN A 128 3.29 -4.89 -3.80
C ASN A 128 2.88 -5.58 -5.12
N THR A 129 1.88 -5.08 -5.85
CA THR A 129 1.43 -5.68 -7.13
C THR A 129 2.57 -5.88 -8.12
N ALA A 130 3.38 -4.87 -8.40
CA ALA A 130 4.53 -4.98 -9.32
C ALA A 130 5.59 -5.96 -8.81
N GLY A 131 5.83 -5.98 -7.51
CA GLY A 131 6.76 -6.92 -6.89
C GLY A 131 6.32 -8.38 -7.02
N ILE A 132 5.00 -8.64 -6.97
CA ILE A 132 4.46 -9.99 -7.21
C ILE A 132 4.80 -10.46 -8.62
N GLU A 133 4.65 -9.60 -9.61
CA GLU A 133 4.87 -9.92 -11.02
C GLU A 133 6.36 -10.05 -11.36
N ARG A 134 7.19 -9.12 -10.89
CA ARG A 134 8.59 -9.00 -11.35
C ARG A 134 9.63 -9.63 -10.42
N PHE A 135 9.32 -9.83 -9.15
CA PHE A 135 10.25 -10.35 -8.16
C PHE A 135 9.66 -11.55 -7.39
N PRO A 136 9.31 -12.65 -8.08
CA PRO A 136 8.65 -13.80 -7.44
C PRO A 136 9.49 -14.41 -6.30
N GLY A 137 10.82 -14.32 -6.36
CA GLY A 137 11.71 -14.76 -5.28
C GLY A 137 11.60 -13.95 -3.98
N ALA A 138 10.98 -12.76 -4.02
CA ALA A 138 10.79 -11.88 -2.87
C ALA A 138 9.37 -11.93 -2.28
N GLN A 139 8.54 -12.89 -2.65
CA GLN A 139 7.17 -13.03 -2.14
C GLN A 139 7.14 -13.49 -0.67
N PHE A 140 8.18 -14.15 -0.21
CA PHE A 140 8.32 -14.68 1.16
C PHE A 140 7.07 -15.46 1.64
N ASP A 141 6.49 -15.08 2.79
CA ASP A 141 5.34 -15.77 3.37
C ASP A 141 4.00 -15.17 2.93
N MET A 142 3.97 -13.92 2.47
CA MET A 142 2.75 -13.18 2.11
C MET A 142 3.08 -12.06 1.12
N VAL A 143 2.09 -11.70 0.31
CA VAL A 143 2.15 -10.55 -0.61
C VAL A 143 1.01 -9.58 -0.33
N ARG A 144 1.15 -8.33 -0.77
CA ARG A 144 0.09 -7.31 -0.66
C ARG A 144 -0.37 -6.90 -2.04
N LEU A 145 -1.50 -7.48 -2.45
CA LEU A 145 -2.13 -7.15 -3.71
C LEU A 145 -2.86 -5.80 -3.57
N GLY A 146 -2.27 -4.75 -4.15
CA GLY A 146 -2.84 -3.40 -4.17
C GLY A 146 -3.69 -3.17 -5.41
N ILE A 147 -3.17 -2.36 -6.34
CA ILE A 147 -3.90 -2.00 -7.58
C ILE A 147 -4.29 -3.22 -8.43
N GLY A 148 -3.54 -4.31 -8.33
CA GLY A 148 -3.87 -5.57 -9.01
C GLY A 148 -5.20 -6.17 -8.58
N LEU A 149 -5.68 -5.87 -7.37
CA LEU A 149 -7.01 -6.32 -6.91
C LEU A 149 -8.14 -5.70 -7.75
N TYR A 150 -7.90 -4.53 -8.31
CA TYR A 150 -8.85 -3.82 -9.17
C TYR A 150 -8.71 -4.19 -10.66
N GLY A 151 -7.83 -5.15 -10.98
CA GLY A 151 -7.60 -5.59 -12.35
C GLY A 151 -6.69 -4.67 -13.15
N VAL A 152 -5.78 -3.96 -12.47
CA VAL A 152 -4.78 -3.08 -13.10
C VAL A 152 -3.39 -3.60 -12.78
N SER A 153 -2.64 -4.02 -13.81
CA SER A 153 -1.21 -4.33 -13.69
C SER A 153 -0.38 -3.09 -13.99
N PRO A 154 0.62 -2.77 -13.16
CA PRO A 154 1.59 -1.73 -13.49
C PRO A 154 2.60 -2.17 -14.57
N ILE A 155 2.61 -3.44 -14.97
CA ILE A 155 3.57 -4.05 -15.89
C ILE A 155 2.89 -4.44 -17.20
N ASP A 156 1.90 -5.34 -17.13
CA ASP A 156 1.19 -5.86 -18.30
C ASP A 156 -0.28 -6.13 -17.98
N ASN A 157 -1.15 -5.26 -18.48
CA ASN A 157 -2.59 -5.39 -18.29
C ASN A 157 -3.21 -6.59 -19.04
N SER A 158 -2.45 -7.32 -19.87
CA SER A 158 -2.96 -8.53 -20.52
C SER A 158 -3.07 -9.74 -19.58
N ILE A 159 -2.35 -9.73 -18.45
CA ILE A 159 -2.28 -10.86 -17.51
C ILE A 159 -3.36 -10.85 -16.44
N ILE A 160 -4.07 -9.74 -16.25
CA ILE A 160 -5.17 -9.62 -15.28
C ILE A 160 -6.39 -8.96 -15.91
N HIS A 161 -7.56 -9.33 -15.41
CA HIS A 161 -8.82 -8.77 -15.93
C HIS A 161 -9.27 -7.58 -15.08
N ASN A 162 -9.66 -6.50 -15.76
CA ASN A 162 -10.28 -5.36 -15.09
C ASN A 162 -11.61 -5.78 -14.46
N VAL A 163 -11.79 -5.49 -13.18
CA VAL A 163 -12.99 -5.84 -12.41
C VAL A 163 -13.99 -4.70 -12.29
N SER A 164 -13.59 -3.48 -12.70
CA SER A 164 -14.40 -2.27 -12.58
C SER A 164 -14.92 -1.83 -13.93
N THR A 165 -16.16 -1.37 -13.98
CA THR A 165 -16.77 -0.74 -15.17
C THR A 165 -17.39 0.58 -14.77
N LEU A 166 -16.89 1.68 -15.35
CA LEU A 166 -17.54 3.00 -15.25
C LEU A 166 -18.60 3.12 -16.34
N LYS A 167 -19.84 3.41 -15.95
CA LYS A 167 -20.96 3.64 -16.88
C LYS A 167 -21.54 5.02 -16.68
N THR A 168 -22.00 5.62 -17.78
CA THR A 168 -22.74 6.88 -17.77
C THR A 168 -23.80 6.87 -18.85
N THR A 169 -24.73 7.84 -18.82
CA THR A 169 -25.76 8.02 -19.84
C THR A 169 -25.37 9.17 -20.77
N ILE A 170 -25.76 9.06 -22.04
CA ILE A 170 -25.63 10.15 -22.99
C ILE A 170 -26.84 11.07 -22.82
N LEU A 171 -26.60 12.33 -22.45
CA LEU A 171 -27.66 13.33 -22.31
C LEU A 171 -28.12 13.90 -23.66
N GLN A 172 -27.19 14.12 -24.58
CA GLN A 172 -27.46 14.70 -25.88
C GLN A 172 -26.36 14.32 -26.86
N ILE A 173 -26.74 14.13 -28.12
CA ILE A 173 -25.83 14.01 -29.25
C ILE A 173 -26.06 15.20 -30.19
N ARG A 174 -24.96 15.78 -30.70
CA ARG A 174 -24.97 16.85 -31.70
C ARG A 174 -23.99 16.55 -32.82
N ASP A 175 -24.41 16.79 -34.05
CA ASP A 175 -23.49 16.84 -35.18
C ASP A 175 -22.92 18.26 -35.25
N VAL A 176 -21.60 18.38 -35.27
CA VAL A 176 -20.86 19.64 -35.23
C VAL A 176 -19.93 19.67 -36.44
N PRO A 177 -19.98 20.72 -37.26
CA PRO A 177 -19.15 20.83 -38.45
C PRO A 177 -17.65 20.95 -38.11
N GLU A 178 -16.82 20.68 -39.10
CA GLU A 178 -15.40 21.00 -39.07
C GLU A 178 -15.21 22.52 -38.86
N GLU A 179 -14.14 22.91 -38.22
CA GLU A 179 -13.80 24.29 -37.84
C GLU A 179 -14.56 24.84 -36.62
N ASP A 180 -15.61 24.18 -36.17
CA ASP A 180 -16.26 24.55 -34.92
C ASP A 180 -15.45 24.10 -33.71
N THR A 181 -15.80 24.64 -32.55
CA THR A 181 -15.10 24.37 -31.29
C THR A 181 -16.06 23.86 -30.22
N VAL A 182 -15.55 23.04 -29.34
CA VAL A 182 -16.30 22.40 -28.25
C VAL A 182 -15.71 22.78 -26.89
N GLY A 183 -16.59 23.04 -25.92
CA GLY A 183 -16.23 23.23 -24.53
C GLY A 183 -15.75 24.63 -24.17
N TYR A 184 -15.30 24.76 -22.89
CA TYR A 184 -14.87 26.05 -22.33
C TYR A 184 -13.64 26.62 -23.06
N SER A 185 -13.64 27.94 -23.22
CA SER A 185 -12.56 28.66 -23.90
C SER A 185 -12.33 28.21 -25.35
N ARG A 186 -13.31 27.51 -25.95
CA ARG A 186 -13.21 26.98 -27.31
C ARG A 186 -11.97 26.10 -27.56
N LYS A 187 -11.52 25.36 -26.53
CA LYS A 187 -10.26 24.58 -26.61
C LYS A 187 -10.37 23.32 -27.46
N GLY A 188 -11.55 22.72 -27.57
CA GLY A 188 -11.76 21.53 -28.41
C GLY A 188 -11.93 21.96 -29.87
N HIS A 189 -10.87 21.93 -30.67
CA HIS A 189 -10.92 22.21 -32.10
C HIS A 189 -11.24 20.94 -32.88
N LEU A 190 -12.24 21.02 -33.77
CA LEU A 190 -12.62 19.89 -34.61
C LEU A 190 -11.89 19.99 -35.95
N VAL A 191 -11.20 18.92 -36.33
CA VAL A 191 -10.44 18.78 -37.58
C VAL A 191 -11.22 17.98 -38.66
N ARG A 192 -12.46 17.63 -38.36
CA ARG A 192 -13.40 16.92 -39.22
C ARG A 192 -14.83 17.13 -38.70
N PRO A 193 -15.87 16.96 -39.52
CA PRO A 193 -17.25 16.88 -39.04
C PRO A 193 -17.36 15.78 -37.99
N SER A 194 -17.89 16.10 -36.81
CA SER A 194 -17.84 15.24 -35.64
C SER A 194 -19.20 15.13 -34.96
N ARG A 195 -19.49 13.96 -34.40
CA ARG A 195 -20.66 13.73 -33.54
C ARG A 195 -20.22 13.80 -32.08
N ILE A 196 -20.71 14.80 -31.38
CA ILE A 196 -20.33 15.10 -29.97
C ILE A 196 -21.46 14.64 -29.06
N ALA A 197 -21.10 13.85 -28.03
CA ALA A 197 -22.01 13.42 -26.98
C ALA A 197 -21.73 14.17 -25.67
N ALA A 198 -22.79 14.73 -25.08
CA ALA A 198 -22.73 15.28 -23.73
C ALA A 198 -23.08 14.19 -22.70
N ILE A 199 -22.28 14.07 -21.65
CA ILE A 199 -22.46 13.11 -20.57
C ILE A 199 -22.47 13.84 -19.20
N PRO A 200 -23.24 13.35 -18.19
CA PRO A 200 -23.37 14.00 -16.89
C PRO A 200 -22.24 13.60 -15.91
N ILE A 201 -21.01 13.54 -16.39
CA ILE A 201 -19.83 13.29 -15.57
C ILE A 201 -18.70 14.22 -16.06
N GLY A 202 -18.02 14.85 -15.11
CA GLY A 202 -16.94 15.79 -15.41
C GLY A 202 -15.94 15.94 -14.28
N TYR A 203 -15.12 16.97 -14.37
CA TYR A 203 -14.07 17.22 -13.40
C TYR A 203 -14.60 17.49 -11.97
N ALA A 204 -15.81 18.01 -11.84
CA ALA A 204 -16.45 18.22 -10.54
C ALA A 204 -16.81 16.90 -9.85
N ASP A 205 -16.92 15.80 -10.60
CA ASP A 205 -17.17 14.45 -10.12
C ASP A 205 -15.87 13.66 -9.92
N GLY A 206 -14.71 14.30 -10.10
CA GLY A 206 -13.39 13.67 -9.99
C GLY A 206 -12.80 13.14 -11.31
N LEU A 207 -13.49 13.35 -12.46
CA LEU A 207 -12.94 12.95 -13.76
C LEU A 207 -11.74 13.83 -14.11
N ASN A 208 -10.59 13.22 -14.36
CA ASN A 208 -9.37 13.95 -14.67
C ASN A 208 -9.51 14.68 -16.01
N ARG A 209 -9.18 15.98 -16.04
CA ARG A 209 -9.25 16.83 -17.25
C ARG A 209 -8.31 16.41 -18.37
N HIS A 210 -7.30 15.60 -18.07
CA HIS A 210 -6.39 15.05 -19.09
C HIS A 210 -6.97 13.85 -19.86
N LEU A 211 -8.19 13.40 -19.50
CA LEU A 211 -8.87 12.31 -20.20
C LEU A 211 -9.72 12.81 -21.39
N GLY A 212 -9.72 14.11 -21.67
CA GLY A 212 -10.45 14.73 -22.77
C GLY A 212 -9.55 15.47 -23.73
#